data_82db844733352844633183f0079dbd16
#
_entry.id   82db844733352844633183f0079dbd16
#
_cell.length_a   1.000
_cell.length_b   1.000
_cell.length_c   1.000
_cell.angle_alpha   90.00
_cell.angle_beta   90.00
_cell.angle_gamma   90.00
#
_symmetry.space_group_name_H-M   'P 1'
#
loop_
_entity.id
_entity.type
_entity.pdbx_description
1 polymer ?
#
loop_
_entity_poly.entity_id
_entity_poly.type
_entity_poly.pdbx_seq_one_letter_code
_entity_poly.pdbx_strand_id
1 'polypeptide(L)'
;MAKVTFLPDNKECNAPDNVTLLEVAKRNKIPHVAACGGEGNCTTCRLLILEGIENCSEETEKEKTLIEQAHTTEGFRLACQTSINGDITARRLVLDSDDIKDMSFDRQGESKNIAILFSDIRNFTPFSEKLTPYDVVFILNRYFKRMVKVIEENHGRVDNYIGDGMVAIFGINDEENPAEHAVKAAIDMRDQMDDMKPYLKTMYGKDFDIGIGVHWGSAVVGDIGAGDSKRFTAIGDSMNFASRVESANKQFKSRVLISDEVYQEVKKNVIIKDHMRTMVKGIEGRVTLHEVEQIHLTREIEKLENIDETEVGLNWRKCEKVESFDSDPQQVFRFNRETILVVKVDANFYALNEKCPHMSLTMKGGKIDPKTGTILCAWHNTTFCYKTGEVKEWLKVSKPAKFLLKTLMKSNKQADGSLDMEPMDIETYPTQVIDNYVWVGLH
;
A
#
# COMPACT_ATOMS: atom_id res chain seq x y z
N MET A 1 42.61 6.48 -35.92
CA MET A 1 41.24 6.97 -35.61
C MET A 1 40.30 6.28 -36.57
N ALA A 2 39.41 5.52 -36.05
CA ALA A 2 38.36 4.87 -36.82
C ALA A 2 37.32 5.90 -37.30
N LYS A 3 36.62 5.61 -38.38
CA LYS A 3 35.55 6.44 -38.92
C LYS A 3 34.25 5.70 -38.92
N VAL A 4 33.17 6.41 -38.60
CA VAL A 4 31.82 5.90 -38.76
C VAL A 4 31.01 6.78 -39.71
N THR A 5 30.43 6.14 -40.72
CA THR A 5 29.46 6.79 -41.61
C THR A 5 28.06 6.50 -41.12
N PHE A 6 27.36 7.54 -40.63
CA PHE A 6 25.98 7.42 -40.21
C PHE A 6 24.99 7.64 -41.35
N LEU A 7 24.12 6.66 -41.57
CA LEU A 7 23.00 6.77 -42.49
C LEU A 7 21.69 6.96 -41.68
N PRO A 8 20.70 7.67 -42.21
CA PRO A 8 20.61 8.28 -43.55
C PRO A 8 21.30 9.65 -43.69
N ASP A 9 21.97 10.17 -42.64
CA ASP A 9 22.57 11.51 -42.65
C ASP A 9 23.75 11.66 -43.64
N ASN A 10 24.29 10.55 -44.12
CA ASN A 10 25.52 10.49 -44.97
C ASN A 10 26.68 11.26 -44.35
N LYS A 11 26.80 11.20 -43.03
CA LYS A 11 27.82 11.97 -42.30
C LYS A 11 28.95 11.06 -41.80
N GLU A 12 30.13 11.33 -42.25
CA GLU A 12 31.36 10.68 -41.80
C GLU A 12 31.87 11.38 -40.52
N CYS A 13 32.12 10.61 -39.47
CA CYS A 13 32.56 11.10 -38.17
C CYS A 13 33.78 10.33 -37.69
N ASN A 14 34.74 11.04 -37.11
CA ASN A 14 35.87 10.40 -36.44
C ASN A 14 35.43 9.83 -35.10
N ALA A 15 35.75 8.58 -34.86
CA ALA A 15 35.48 7.89 -33.58
C ALA A 15 36.81 7.74 -32.82
N PRO A 16 36.99 8.39 -31.69
CA PRO A 16 38.09 8.14 -30.79
C PRO A 16 38.02 6.74 -30.20
N ASP A 17 39.16 6.18 -29.83
CA ASP A 17 39.25 4.86 -29.22
C ASP A 17 38.45 4.84 -27.89
N ASN A 18 37.76 3.74 -27.61
CA ASN A 18 36.92 3.53 -26.41
C ASN A 18 35.73 4.50 -26.23
N VAL A 19 35.30 5.16 -27.30
CA VAL A 19 34.09 6.00 -27.28
C VAL A 19 32.97 5.25 -27.98
N THR A 20 31.79 5.28 -27.36
CA THR A 20 30.61 4.58 -27.90
C THR A 20 30.05 5.30 -29.13
N LEU A 21 29.40 4.55 -30.02
CA LEU A 21 28.75 5.11 -31.22
C LEU A 21 27.70 6.16 -30.86
N LEU A 22 27.00 6.01 -29.70
CA LEU A 22 26.10 7.00 -29.19
C LEU A 22 26.78 8.33 -28.85
N GLU A 23 27.94 8.28 -28.20
CA GLU A 23 28.72 9.48 -27.89
C GLU A 23 29.31 10.13 -29.16
N VAL A 24 29.76 9.32 -30.13
CA VAL A 24 30.20 9.83 -31.43
C VAL A 24 29.07 10.57 -32.14
N ALA A 25 27.86 9.99 -32.15
CA ALA A 25 26.69 10.63 -32.73
C ALA A 25 26.37 11.97 -32.02
N LYS A 26 26.30 11.97 -30.67
CA LYS A 26 26.03 13.17 -29.87
C LYS A 26 27.08 14.29 -30.13
N ARG A 27 28.38 13.97 -30.10
CA ARG A 27 29.48 14.93 -30.36
C ARG A 27 29.39 15.56 -31.74
N ASN A 28 28.89 14.80 -32.70
CA ASN A 28 28.76 15.25 -34.08
C ASN A 28 27.37 15.82 -34.43
N LYS A 29 26.51 16.05 -33.39
CA LYS A 29 25.16 16.58 -33.57
C LYS A 29 24.30 15.74 -34.53
N ILE A 30 24.50 14.41 -34.46
CA ILE A 30 23.66 13.46 -35.19
C ILE A 30 22.53 13.05 -34.20
N PRO A 31 21.26 13.29 -34.55
CA PRO A 31 20.17 12.89 -33.72
C PRO A 31 20.17 11.38 -33.53
N HIS A 32 20.16 10.92 -32.30
CA HIS A 32 20.17 9.49 -31.98
C HIS A 32 19.38 9.21 -30.69
N VAL A 33 18.37 8.35 -30.78
CA VAL A 33 17.52 8.01 -29.64
C VAL A 33 18.28 7.17 -28.64
N ALA A 34 18.13 7.47 -27.36
CA ALA A 34 18.62 6.67 -26.23
C ALA A 34 17.72 6.89 -25.01
N ALA A 35 16.53 6.31 -25.02
CA ALA A 35 15.50 6.55 -24.02
C ALA A 35 15.96 6.24 -22.58
N CYS A 36 16.85 5.27 -22.38
CA CYS A 36 17.44 4.97 -21.07
C CYS A 36 18.68 5.82 -20.73
N GLY A 37 18.95 6.92 -21.46
CA GLY A 37 20.14 7.73 -21.22
C GLY A 37 21.45 7.14 -21.75
N GLY A 38 21.46 5.91 -22.27
CA GLY A 38 22.63 5.20 -22.73
C GLY A 38 23.14 4.11 -21.77
N GLU A 39 22.33 3.70 -20.81
CA GLU A 39 22.72 2.72 -19.78
C GLU A 39 22.62 1.25 -20.21
N GLY A 40 22.22 0.98 -21.47
CA GLY A 40 22.03 -0.38 -21.97
C GLY A 40 20.80 -1.08 -21.37
N ASN A 41 19.75 -0.35 -21.01
CA ASN A 41 18.52 -0.88 -20.43
C ASN A 41 17.32 -0.85 -21.41
N CYS A 42 17.56 -0.48 -22.68
CA CYS A 42 16.54 -0.47 -23.74
C CYS A 42 17.18 -0.67 -25.10
N THR A 43 16.37 -0.87 -26.16
CA THR A 43 16.82 -1.05 -27.53
C THR A 43 16.65 0.19 -28.41
N THR A 44 16.29 1.36 -27.83
CA THR A 44 15.97 2.55 -28.64
C THR A 44 17.19 3.14 -29.37
N CYS A 45 18.42 2.92 -28.87
CA CYS A 45 19.64 3.37 -29.50
C CYS A 45 20.21 2.36 -30.53
N ARG A 46 19.42 1.39 -30.98
CA ARG A 46 19.89 0.37 -31.93
C ARG A 46 20.27 0.96 -33.29
N LEU A 47 21.32 0.38 -33.86
CA LEU A 47 21.83 0.66 -35.19
C LEU A 47 21.87 -0.64 -35.99
N LEU A 48 21.77 -0.54 -37.29
CA LEU A 48 22.14 -1.62 -38.22
C LEU A 48 23.52 -1.33 -38.77
N ILE A 49 24.51 -2.18 -38.48
CA ILE A 49 25.82 -2.12 -39.07
C ILE A 49 25.75 -2.74 -40.48
N LEU A 50 25.99 -1.92 -41.48
CA LEU A 50 25.90 -2.34 -42.87
C LEU A 50 27.24 -2.87 -43.38
N GLU A 51 28.35 -2.27 -42.91
CA GLU A 51 29.70 -2.64 -43.28
C GLU A 51 30.61 -2.49 -42.07
N GLY A 52 31.62 -3.37 -41.94
CA GLY A 52 32.64 -3.29 -40.90
C GLY A 52 32.19 -3.81 -39.53
N ILE A 53 31.26 -4.78 -39.45
CA ILE A 53 30.80 -5.37 -38.19
C ILE A 53 31.95 -5.96 -37.36
N GLU A 54 32.99 -6.48 -38.04
CA GLU A 54 34.23 -7.01 -37.45
C GLU A 54 35.08 -5.94 -36.76
N ASN A 55 34.83 -4.69 -37.06
CA ASN A 55 35.47 -3.52 -36.44
C ASN A 55 34.73 -3.03 -35.19
N CYS A 56 33.58 -3.61 -34.85
CA CYS A 56 32.85 -3.29 -33.64
C CYS A 56 33.41 -4.05 -32.43
N SER A 57 33.29 -3.47 -31.25
CA SER A 57 33.57 -4.18 -29.98
C SER A 57 32.71 -5.44 -29.85
N GLU A 58 33.15 -6.39 -29.05
CA GLU A 58 32.30 -7.51 -28.66
C GLU A 58 31.01 -7.04 -28.02
N GLU A 59 29.94 -7.80 -28.22
CA GLU A 59 28.64 -7.52 -27.59
C GLU A 59 28.72 -7.67 -26.07
N THR A 60 28.21 -6.70 -25.33
CA THR A 60 28.07 -6.80 -23.87
C THR A 60 26.96 -7.78 -23.54
N GLU A 61 26.98 -8.37 -22.34
CA GLU A 61 25.90 -9.28 -21.89
C GLU A 61 24.52 -8.60 -21.87
N LYS A 62 24.47 -7.32 -21.52
CA LYS A 62 23.22 -6.51 -21.58
C LYS A 62 22.72 -6.38 -23.03
N GLU A 63 23.65 -6.14 -23.95
CA GLU A 63 23.34 -5.99 -25.38
C GLU A 63 22.79 -7.30 -25.95
N LYS A 64 23.44 -8.44 -25.71
CA LYS A 64 22.97 -9.77 -26.14
C LYS A 64 21.55 -10.05 -25.67
N THR A 65 21.30 -9.91 -24.37
CA THR A 65 19.98 -10.15 -23.78
C THR A 65 18.90 -9.30 -24.44
N LEU A 66 19.14 -8.01 -24.64
CA LEU A 66 18.14 -7.10 -25.21
C LEU A 66 17.93 -7.33 -26.73
N ILE A 67 18.95 -7.68 -27.47
CA ILE A 67 18.86 -7.99 -28.90
C ILE A 67 18.08 -9.29 -29.12
N GLU A 68 18.34 -10.32 -28.32
CA GLU A 68 17.58 -11.58 -28.34
C GLU A 68 16.10 -11.38 -28.02
N GLN A 69 15.79 -10.61 -26.99
CA GLN A 69 14.40 -10.27 -26.61
C GLN A 69 13.66 -9.47 -27.69
N ALA A 70 14.37 -8.61 -28.40
CA ALA A 70 13.80 -7.79 -29.46
C ALA A 70 13.63 -8.53 -30.81
N HIS A 71 13.99 -9.81 -30.89
CA HIS A 71 13.94 -10.63 -32.14
C HIS A 71 14.51 -9.89 -33.35
N THR A 72 15.69 -9.29 -33.21
CA THR A 72 16.32 -8.49 -34.27
C THR A 72 17.13 -9.37 -35.23
N THR A 73 17.36 -8.86 -36.42
CA THR A 73 18.19 -9.55 -37.44
C THR A 73 19.67 -9.31 -37.19
N GLU A 74 20.54 -10.10 -37.86
CA GLU A 74 22.00 -9.93 -37.80
C GLU A 74 22.45 -8.49 -38.15
N GLY A 75 23.50 -8.01 -37.48
CA GLY A 75 24.07 -6.67 -37.69
C GLY A 75 23.46 -5.58 -36.80
N PHE A 76 22.47 -5.87 -35.98
CA PHE A 76 21.98 -4.91 -34.99
C PHE A 76 22.95 -4.78 -33.82
N ARG A 77 23.25 -3.54 -33.43
CA ARG A 77 24.04 -3.21 -32.27
C ARG A 77 23.41 -2.07 -31.48
N LEU A 78 23.67 -2.01 -30.18
CA LEU A 78 23.26 -0.89 -29.34
C LEU A 78 24.34 0.19 -29.35
N ALA A 79 24.02 1.37 -29.90
CA ALA A 79 25.00 2.47 -30.01
C ALA A 79 25.64 2.88 -28.68
N CYS A 80 24.94 2.72 -27.57
CA CYS A 80 25.45 3.03 -26.25
C CYS A 80 26.38 1.97 -25.66
N GLN A 81 26.43 0.78 -26.24
CA GLN A 81 27.26 -0.34 -25.79
C GLN A 81 28.40 -0.66 -26.77
N THR A 82 28.35 -0.12 -27.98
CA THR A 82 29.27 -0.44 -29.06
C THR A 82 30.31 0.66 -29.28
N SER A 83 31.61 0.31 -29.22
CA SER A 83 32.72 1.10 -29.68
C SER A 83 33.32 0.47 -30.94
N ILE A 84 34.16 1.20 -31.66
CA ILE A 84 34.79 0.71 -32.88
C ILE A 84 36.31 0.88 -32.88
N ASN A 85 36.99 -0.01 -33.58
CA ASN A 85 38.44 0.02 -33.76
C ASN A 85 38.87 0.14 -35.23
N GLY A 86 37.92 0.16 -36.16
CA GLY A 86 38.10 0.35 -37.59
C GLY A 86 36.90 1.04 -38.23
N ASP A 87 36.94 1.27 -39.53
CA ASP A 87 35.89 2.00 -40.24
C ASP A 87 34.61 1.15 -40.34
N ILE A 88 33.45 1.81 -40.15
CA ILE A 88 32.12 1.18 -40.26
C ILE A 88 31.12 2.08 -41.00
N THR A 89 30.12 1.45 -41.58
CA THR A 89 28.88 2.12 -42.04
C THR A 89 27.70 1.63 -41.19
N ALA A 90 27.07 2.57 -40.49
CA ALA A 90 25.96 2.28 -39.58
C ALA A 90 24.69 3.05 -39.97
N ARG A 91 23.56 2.37 -40.02
CA ARG A 91 22.25 2.98 -40.28
C ARG A 91 21.51 3.18 -38.97
N ARG A 92 21.14 4.42 -38.68
CA ARG A 92 20.23 4.77 -37.60
C ARG A 92 18.83 4.33 -37.97
N LEU A 93 18.07 3.89 -36.95
CA LEU A 93 16.68 3.46 -37.12
C LEU A 93 15.67 4.52 -36.72
N VAL A 94 16.09 5.74 -36.47
CA VAL A 94 15.23 6.92 -36.36
C VAL A 94 14.80 7.34 -37.75
N LEU A 95 13.51 7.40 -37.99
CA LEU A 95 12.95 7.35 -39.32
C LEU A 95 12.32 8.66 -39.81
N ASP A 96 11.94 9.57 -38.91
CA ASP A 96 11.28 10.82 -39.31
C ASP A 96 11.63 12.05 -38.46
N SER A 97 11.08 13.21 -38.83
CA SER A 97 11.30 14.49 -38.17
C SER A 97 10.57 14.57 -36.81
N ASP A 98 9.58 13.72 -36.57
CA ASP A 98 8.81 13.73 -35.35
C ASP A 98 9.54 12.90 -34.30
N ASP A 99 10.14 11.77 -34.67
CA ASP A 99 11.10 11.04 -33.82
C ASP A 99 12.24 11.96 -33.33
N ILE A 100 12.73 12.86 -34.20
CA ILE A 100 13.80 13.82 -33.87
C ILE A 100 13.31 14.89 -32.90
N LYS A 101 12.07 15.37 -33.04
CA LYS A 101 11.43 16.36 -32.12
C LYS A 101 11.20 15.74 -30.76
N ASP A 102 10.72 14.49 -30.71
CA ASP A 102 10.47 13.79 -29.45
C ASP A 102 11.76 13.46 -28.68
N MET A 103 12.92 13.42 -29.36
CA MET A 103 14.24 13.30 -28.73
C MET A 103 14.73 14.54 -28.00
N SER A 104 14.24 15.73 -28.37
CA SER A 104 14.64 17.02 -27.77
C SER A 104 13.97 17.34 -26.46
N PHE A 105 13.09 16.48 -25.94
CA PHE A 105 12.42 16.69 -24.67
C PHE A 105 13.22 16.08 -23.50
N ASP A 106 13.55 16.90 -22.55
CA ASP A 106 14.39 16.66 -21.36
C ASP A 106 13.85 15.60 -20.37
N ARG A 107 12.70 14.94 -20.66
CA ARG A 107 12.07 13.94 -19.82
C ARG A 107 11.75 12.67 -20.58
N GLN A 108 12.78 12.02 -21.06
CA GLN A 108 12.68 10.60 -21.42
C GLN A 108 12.45 9.82 -20.12
N GLY A 109 11.54 8.84 -20.15
CA GLY A 109 11.16 8.11 -18.94
C GLY A 109 12.37 7.53 -18.19
N GLU A 110 12.34 7.62 -16.88
CA GLU A 110 13.36 7.08 -15.98
C GLU A 110 12.90 5.73 -15.43
N SER A 111 13.79 4.74 -15.41
CA SER A 111 13.50 3.46 -14.76
C SER A 111 13.66 3.63 -13.24
N LYS A 112 12.58 3.52 -12.51
CA LYS A 112 12.55 3.62 -11.03
C LYS A 112 11.89 2.40 -10.41
N ASN A 113 12.35 2.00 -9.23
CA ASN A 113 11.57 1.10 -8.39
C ASN A 113 10.50 1.92 -7.67
N ILE A 114 9.24 1.54 -7.87
CA ILE A 114 8.07 2.24 -7.32
C ILE A 114 7.10 1.24 -6.70
N ALA A 115 6.30 1.70 -5.74
CA ALA A 115 5.15 0.93 -5.29
C ALA A 115 3.91 1.36 -6.08
N ILE A 116 3.19 0.37 -6.56
CA ILE A 116 2.05 0.51 -7.45
C ILE A 116 0.82 -0.05 -6.74
N LEU A 117 -0.21 0.75 -6.57
CA LEU A 117 -1.47 0.39 -5.96
C LEU A 117 -2.59 0.41 -7.01
N PHE A 118 -3.29 -0.71 -7.13
CA PHE A 118 -4.56 -0.80 -7.86
C PHE A 118 -5.70 -1.02 -6.89
N SER A 119 -6.81 -0.37 -7.11
CA SER A 119 -8.04 -0.58 -6.34
C SER A 119 -9.27 -0.66 -7.24
N ASP A 120 -10.28 -1.43 -6.82
CA ASP A 120 -11.53 -1.63 -7.55
C ASP A 120 -12.69 -1.82 -6.56
N ILE A 121 -13.88 -1.26 -6.86
CA ILE A 121 -15.05 -1.39 -6.01
C ILE A 121 -15.71 -2.74 -6.30
N ARG A 122 -15.97 -3.51 -5.26
CA ARG A 122 -16.59 -4.83 -5.40
C ARG A 122 -18.04 -4.75 -5.86
N ASN A 123 -18.36 -5.51 -6.92
CA ASN A 123 -19.73 -5.61 -7.48
C ASN A 123 -20.32 -4.25 -7.93
N PHE A 124 -19.47 -3.29 -8.32
CA PHE A 124 -19.94 -1.99 -8.77
C PHE A 124 -20.70 -2.08 -10.10
N THR A 125 -20.21 -2.81 -11.09
CA THR A 125 -20.83 -2.92 -12.43
C THR A 125 -22.30 -3.36 -12.37
N PRO A 126 -22.67 -4.49 -11.72
CA PRO A 126 -24.08 -4.91 -11.62
C PRO A 126 -24.94 -3.93 -10.81
N PHE A 127 -24.33 -3.09 -9.99
CA PHE A 127 -25.01 -2.05 -9.23
C PHE A 127 -25.26 -0.82 -10.08
N SER A 128 -24.26 -0.34 -10.80
CA SER A 128 -24.32 0.87 -11.64
C SER A 128 -25.33 0.73 -12.80
N GLU A 129 -25.52 -0.47 -13.34
CA GLU A 129 -26.53 -0.76 -14.37
C GLU A 129 -27.98 -0.45 -13.91
N LYS A 130 -28.23 -0.37 -12.60
CA LYS A 130 -29.56 -0.10 -12.03
C LYS A 130 -29.76 1.37 -11.64
N LEU A 131 -28.74 2.19 -11.79
CA LEU A 131 -28.76 3.61 -11.43
C LEU A 131 -28.82 4.50 -12.66
N THR A 132 -29.22 5.75 -12.43
CA THR A 132 -29.04 6.76 -13.46
C THR A 132 -27.55 7.11 -13.63
N PRO A 133 -27.09 7.50 -14.83
CA PRO A 133 -25.69 7.91 -15.03
C PRO A 133 -25.24 9.02 -14.06
N TYR A 134 -26.14 9.93 -13.70
CA TYR A 134 -25.86 11.00 -12.74
C TYR A 134 -25.57 10.49 -11.32
N ASP A 135 -26.32 9.50 -10.87
CA ASP A 135 -26.10 8.86 -9.55
C ASP A 135 -24.77 8.13 -9.54
N VAL A 136 -24.44 7.42 -10.62
CA VAL A 136 -23.14 6.71 -10.76
C VAL A 136 -21.99 7.70 -10.64
N VAL A 137 -22.03 8.81 -11.39
CA VAL A 137 -21.00 9.86 -11.34
C VAL A 137 -20.91 10.49 -9.94
N PHE A 138 -22.05 10.74 -9.30
CA PHE A 138 -22.08 11.32 -7.96
C PHE A 138 -21.42 10.40 -6.92
N ILE A 139 -21.73 9.10 -6.95
CA ILE A 139 -21.14 8.10 -6.03
C ILE A 139 -19.64 7.99 -6.26
N LEU A 140 -19.20 7.84 -7.52
CA LEU A 140 -17.80 7.73 -7.89
C LEU A 140 -17.00 8.96 -7.48
N ASN A 141 -17.51 10.16 -7.75
CA ASN A 141 -16.82 11.39 -7.34
C ASN A 141 -16.67 11.50 -5.82
N ARG A 142 -17.68 11.07 -5.06
CA ARG A 142 -17.63 11.05 -3.60
C ARG A 142 -16.59 10.02 -3.07
N TYR A 143 -16.54 8.86 -3.70
CA TYR A 143 -15.56 7.82 -3.42
C TYR A 143 -14.15 8.30 -3.77
N PHE A 144 -13.92 8.72 -5.00
CA PHE A 144 -12.61 9.17 -5.46
C PHE A 144 -12.06 10.33 -4.63
N LYS A 145 -12.88 11.31 -4.28
CA LYS A 145 -12.46 12.43 -3.43
C LYS A 145 -11.86 11.98 -2.10
N ARG A 146 -12.40 10.92 -1.48
CA ARG A 146 -11.89 10.38 -0.21
C ARG A 146 -10.63 9.57 -0.43
N MET A 147 -10.62 8.71 -1.45
CA MET A 147 -9.48 7.84 -1.73
C MET A 147 -8.24 8.64 -2.18
N VAL A 148 -8.44 9.66 -3.03
CA VAL A 148 -7.37 10.58 -3.44
C VAL A 148 -6.72 11.23 -2.22
N LYS A 149 -7.53 11.74 -1.29
CA LYS A 149 -7.04 12.36 -0.07
C LYS A 149 -6.16 11.39 0.74
N VAL A 150 -6.60 10.14 0.90
CA VAL A 150 -5.83 9.10 1.61
C VAL A 150 -4.51 8.81 0.90
N ILE A 151 -4.52 8.69 -0.42
CA ILE A 151 -3.32 8.43 -1.21
C ILE A 151 -2.31 9.58 -1.05
N GLU A 152 -2.77 10.83 -1.17
CA GLU A 152 -1.92 12.01 -1.04
C GLU A 152 -1.36 12.20 0.38
N GLU A 153 -2.17 11.93 1.42
CA GLU A 153 -1.73 11.95 2.83
C GLU A 153 -0.66 10.89 3.13
N ASN A 154 -0.60 9.82 2.33
CA ASN A 154 0.44 8.79 2.39
C ASN A 154 1.52 8.97 1.31
N HIS A 155 1.77 10.20 0.83
CA HIS A 155 2.81 10.54 -0.15
C HIS A 155 2.67 9.84 -1.51
N GLY A 156 1.50 9.32 -1.84
CA GLY A 156 1.18 8.74 -3.14
C GLY A 156 0.61 9.76 -4.11
N ARG A 157 0.64 9.40 -5.38
CA ARG A 157 0.03 10.15 -6.46
C ARG A 157 -0.95 9.27 -7.23
N VAL A 158 -2.17 9.76 -7.46
CA VAL A 158 -3.10 9.09 -8.37
C VAL A 158 -2.60 9.24 -9.81
N ASP A 159 -2.41 8.12 -10.48
CA ASP A 159 -1.95 8.05 -11.85
C ASP A 159 -3.12 8.04 -12.85
N ASN A 160 -4.11 7.18 -12.60
CA ASN A 160 -5.26 7.04 -13.50
C ASN A 160 -6.51 6.51 -12.79
N TYR A 161 -7.68 6.76 -13.41
CA TYR A 161 -8.95 6.14 -13.05
C TYR A 161 -9.36 5.16 -14.15
N ILE A 162 -9.76 3.95 -13.78
CA ILE A 162 -10.16 2.89 -14.71
C ILE A 162 -11.56 2.40 -14.30
N GLY A 163 -12.60 3.06 -14.88
CA GLY A 163 -13.97 2.80 -14.46
C GLY A 163 -14.22 3.22 -13.02
N ASP A 164 -14.56 2.27 -12.17
CA ASP A 164 -14.70 2.42 -10.72
C ASP A 164 -13.39 2.15 -9.94
N GLY A 165 -12.35 1.72 -10.64
CA GLY A 165 -11.02 1.51 -10.10
C GLY A 165 -10.12 2.73 -10.22
N MET A 166 -9.02 2.70 -9.48
CA MET A 166 -7.96 3.71 -9.56
C MET A 166 -6.59 3.08 -9.44
N VAL A 167 -5.61 3.79 -10.00
CA VAL A 167 -4.19 3.46 -9.94
C VAL A 167 -3.47 4.57 -9.22
N ALA A 168 -2.63 4.22 -8.26
CA ALA A 168 -1.76 5.16 -7.57
C ALA A 168 -0.32 4.63 -7.56
N ILE A 169 0.63 5.54 -7.55
CA ILE A 169 2.06 5.26 -7.55
C ILE A 169 2.75 6.03 -6.41
N PHE A 170 3.78 5.39 -5.82
CA PHE A 170 4.55 5.89 -4.68
C PHE A 170 6.04 5.71 -4.98
N GLY A 171 6.90 6.65 -4.56
CA GLY A 171 8.34 6.59 -4.79
C GLY A 171 8.79 7.30 -6.07
N ILE A 172 7.99 8.23 -6.60
CA ILE A 172 8.35 8.99 -7.81
C ILE A 172 9.37 10.08 -7.50
N ASN A 173 9.21 10.77 -6.38
CA ASN A 173 10.04 11.93 -5.98
C ASN A 173 11.08 11.54 -4.93
N ASP A 174 11.55 10.29 -4.96
CA ASP A 174 12.55 9.74 -4.05
C ASP A 174 12.13 9.80 -2.56
N GLU A 175 10.82 9.61 -2.31
CA GLU A 175 10.29 9.48 -0.96
C GLU A 175 10.91 8.27 -0.23
N GLU A 176 11.15 8.41 1.06
CA GLU A 176 11.60 7.30 1.90
C GLU A 176 10.49 6.25 2.07
N ASN A 177 10.85 4.98 2.01
CA ASN A 177 9.95 3.83 2.26
C ASN A 177 8.62 3.83 1.45
N PRO A 178 8.65 4.00 0.12
CA PRO A 178 7.42 4.13 -0.66
C PRO A 178 6.52 2.89 -0.63
N ALA A 179 7.06 1.69 -0.45
CA ALA A 179 6.29 0.47 -0.27
C ALA A 179 5.47 0.50 1.04
N GLU A 180 6.04 1.01 2.11
CA GLU A 180 5.38 1.20 3.41
C GLU A 180 4.22 2.18 3.30
N HIS A 181 4.43 3.31 2.65
CA HIS A 181 3.40 4.31 2.38
C HIS A 181 2.27 3.78 1.50
N ALA A 182 2.58 2.98 0.48
CA ALA A 182 1.58 2.35 -0.37
C ALA A 182 0.70 1.34 0.39
N VAL A 183 1.29 0.53 1.27
CA VAL A 183 0.54 -0.41 2.12
C VAL A 183 -0.30 0.35 3.14
N LYS A 184 0.24 1.42 3.73
CA LYS A 184 -0.52 2.28 4.66
C LYS A 184 -1.71 2.93 3.96
N ALA A 185 -1.51 3.48 2.76
CA ALA A 185 -2.60 4.02 1.95
C ALA A 185 -3.68 2.95 1.66
N ALA A 186 -3.28 1.71 1.34
CA ALA A 186 -4.22 0.62 1.09
C ALA A 186 -5.08 0.30 2.32
N ILE A 187 -4.49 0.29 3.51
CA ILE A 187 -5.22 0.09 4.77
C ILE A 187 -6.17 1.26 5.04
N ASP A 188 -5.71 2.50 4.94
CA ASP A 188 -6.53 3.68 5.17
C ASP A 188 -7.67 3.80 4.15
N MET A 189 -7.46 3.42 2.89
CA MET A 189 -8.52 3.33 1.87
C MET A 189 -9.58 2.29 2.23
N ARG A 190 -9.16 1.11 2.74
CA ARG A 190 -10.07 0.08 3.26
C ARG A 190 -10.95 0.64 4.38
N ASP A 191 -10.35 1.33 5.32
CA ASP A 191 -11.03 1.88 6.50
C ASP A 191 -11.97 3.04 6.10
N GLN A 192 -11.54 3.91 5.17
CA GLN A 192 -12.41 4.94 4.57
C GLN A 192 -13.61 4.35 3.83
N MET A 193 -13.47 3.17 3.19
CA MET A 193 -14.61 2.47 2.58
C MET A 193 -15.57 2.00 3.67
N ASP A 194 -15.07 1.48 4.80
CA ASP A 194 -15.92 1.05 5.92
C ASP A 194 -16.72 2.23 6.51
N ASP A 195 -16.13 3.41 6.62
CA ASP A 195 -16.80 4.65 7.02
C ASP A 195 -17.89 5.10 6.03
N MET A 196 -17.72 4.76 4.75
CA MET A 196 -18.72 5.09 3.72
C MET A 196 -19.90 4.11 3.68
N LYS A 197 -19.75 2.88 4.15
CA LYS A 197 -20.77 1.81 4.08
C LYS A 197 -22.11 2.22 4.66
N PRO A 198 -22.22 2.82 5.87
CA PRO A 198 -23.53 3.19 6.43
C PRO A 198 -24.30 4.16 5.54
N TYR A 199 -23.62 5.16 4.99
CA TYR A 199 -24.22 6.10 4.04
C TYR A 199 -24.71 5.41 2.76
N LEU A 200 -23.83 4.61 2.13
CA LEU A 200 -24.14 3.91 0.89
C LEU A 200 -25.29 2.92 1.06
N LYS A 201 -25.34 2.22 2.20
CA LYS A 201 -26.41 1.31 2.54
C LYS A 201 -27.76 2.05 2.74
N THR A 202 -27.73 3.18 3.42
CA THR A 202 -28.95 3.99 3.67
C THR A 202 -29.48 4.58 2.37
N MET A 203 -28.62 5.12 1.51
CA MET A 203 -29.02 5.82 0.30
C MET A 203 -29.35 4.89 -0.86
N TYR A 204 -28.63 3.78 -0.99
CA TYR A 204 -28.70 2.92 -2.18
C TYR A 204 -29.01 1.44 -1.87
N GLY A 205 -29.20 1.08 -0.59
CA GLY A 205 -29.55 -0.27 -0.17
C GLY A 205 -28.46 -1.32 -0.40
N LYS A 206 -27.20 -0.89 -0.58
CA LYS A 206 -26.07 -1.77 -0.91
C LYS A 206 -24.87 -1.57 0.02
N ASP A 207 -24.27 -2.68 0.39
CA ASP A 207 -22.95 -2.68 1.01
C ASP A 207 -21.89 -2.74 -0.10
N PHE A 208 -21.05 -1.72 -0.16
CA PHE A 208 -19.88 -1.69 -1.02
C PHE A 208 -18.66 -2.16 -0.26
N ASP A 209 -17.75 -2.76 -0.98
CA ASP A 209 -16.42 -3.11 -0.49
C ASP A 209 -15.38 -2.80 -1.54
N ILE A 210 -14.11 -2.83 -1.17
CA ILE A 210 -12.99 -2.49 -2.04
C ILE A 210 -11.98 -3.64 -2.06
N GLY A 211 -11.43 -3.91 -3.24
CA GLY A 211 -10.24 -4.75 -3.39
C GLY A 211 -9.04 -3.87 -3.72
N ILE A 212 -7.93 -4.09 -3.04
CA ILE A 212 -6.69 -3.32 -3.22
C ILE A 212 -5.54 -4.29 -3.39
N GLY A 213 -4.74 -4.07 -4.44
CA GLY A 213 -3.50 -4.81 -4.70
C GLY A 213 -2.32 -3.87 -4.73
N VAL A 214 -1.24 -4.20 -4.03
CA VAL A 214 0.00 -3.43 -4.02
C VAL A 214 1.16 -4.29 -4.50
N HIS A 215 1.97 -3.74 -5.41
CA HIS A 215 3.18 -4.37 -5.90
C HIS A 215 4.36 -3.39 -5.87
N TRP A 216 5.55 -3.90 -5.58
CA TRP A 216 6.83 -3.19 -5.62
C TRP A 216 7.67 -3.70 -6.77
N GLY A 217 8.10 -2.83 -7.68
CA GLY A 217 8.93 -3.25 -8.81
C GLY A 217 9.37 -2.10 -9.70
N SER A 218 10.20 -2.44 -10.68
CA SER A 218 10.73 -1.49 -11.64
C SER A 218 9.67 -1.12 -12.68
N ALA A 219 9.55 0.18 -12.95
CA ALA A 219 8.74 0.71 -14.03
C ALA A 219 9.44 1.93 -14.66
N VAL A 220 9.13 2.22 -15.92
CA VAL A 220 9.56 3.46 -16.56
C VAL A 220 8.57 4.55 -16.24
N VAL A 221 9.01 5.60 -15.55
CA VAL A 221 8.21 6.74 -15.12
C VAL A 221 8.58 7.95 -15.96
N GLY A 222 7.61 8.62 -16.55
CA GLY A 222 7.88 9.79 -17.38
C GLY A 222 6.65 10.32 -18.11
N ASP A 223 6.85 11.33 -18.95
CA ASP A 223 5.80 11.89 -19.81
C ASP A 223 5.55 10.98 -20.99
N ILE A 224 4.41 10.33 -21.03
CA ILE A 224 4.03 9.34 -22.06
C ILE A 224 2.81 9.86 -22.83
N GLY A 225 2.86 9.72 -24.18
CA GLY A 225 1.84 10.19 -25.09
C GLY A 225 2.37 11.14 -26.14
N ALA A 226 1.49 11.84 -26.84
CA ALA A 226 1.86 12.76 -27.92
C ALA A 226 1.15 14.12 -27.74
N GLY A 227 1.83 15.22 -28.07
CA GLY A 227 1.30 16.58 -28.02
C GLY A 227 0.69 16.93 -26.65
N ASP A 228 -0.47 17.56 -26.66
CA ASP A 228 -1.20 17.98 -25.44
C ASP A 228 -1.80 16.81 -24.63
N SER A 229 -1.75 15.59 -25.16
CA SER A 229 -2.22 14.38 -24.50
C SER A 229 -1.12 13.67 -23.70
N LYS A 230 0.07 14.23 -23.59
CA LYS A 230 1.13 13.70 -22.73
C LYS A 230 0.69 13.67 -21.29
N ARG A 231 0.96 12.54 -20.63
CA ARG A 231 0.71 12.36 -19.19
C ARG A 231 1.96 11.81 -18.54
N PHE A 232 2.27 12.35 -17.39
CA PHE A 232 3.29 11.77 -16.54
C PHE A 232 2.71 10.53 -15.86
N THR A 233 3.19 9.36 -16.21
CA THR A 233 2.69 8.06 -15.76
C THR A 233 3.80 7.03 -15.70
N ALA A 234 3.50 5.82 -15.21
CA ALA A 234 4.41 4.69 -15.18
C ALA A 234 3.98 3.60 -16.17
N ILE A 235 4.94 2.98 -16.83
CA ILE A 235 4.72 1.84 -17.73
C ILE A 235 5.72 0.72 -17.39
N GLY A 236 5.27 -0.52 -17.46
CA GLY A 236 6.10 -1.71 -17.28
C GLY A 236 5.29 -2.91 -16.80
N ASP A 237 5.94 -4.05 -16.70
CA ASP A 237 5.32 -5.31 -16.26
C ASP A 237 4.85 -5.22 -14.81
N SER A 238 5.51 -4.40 -13.99
CA SER A 238 5.11 -4.16 -12.60
C SER A 238 3.71 -3.54 -12.50
N MET A 239 3.29 -2.68 -13.45
CA MET A 239 1.93 -2.14 -13.52
C MET A 239 0.91 -3.25 -13.78
N ASN A 240 1.22 -4.14 -14.74
CA ASN A 240 0.37 -5.28 -15.05
C ASN A 240 0.26 -6.25 -13.88
N PHE A 241 1.36 -6.47 -13.17
CA PHE A 241 1.39 -7.36 -12.02
C PHE A 241 0.56 -6.81 -10.85
N ALA A 242 0.69 -5.52 -10.53
CA ALA A 242 -0.13 -4.86 -9.50
C ALA A 242 -1.63 -4.99 -9.77
N SER A 243 -2.07 -4.81 -11.01
CA SER A 243 -3.47 -5.03 -11.43
C SER A 243 -3.94 -6.47 -11.17
N ARG A 244 -3.05 -7.45 -11.37
CA ARG A 244 -3.35 -8.87 -11.13
C ARG A 244 -3.40 -9.20 -9.64
N VAL A 245 -2.56 -8.55 -8.81
CA VAL A 245 -2.62 -8.66 -7.34
C VAL A 245 -3.97 -8.13 -6.84
N GLU A 246 -4.44 -6.99 -7.36
CA GLU A 246 -5.79 -6.50 -7.06
C GLU A 246 -6.85 -7.55 -7.41
N SER A 247 -6.82 -8.05 -8.64
CA SER A 247 -7.82 -9.00 -9.15
C SER A 247 -7.87 -10.30 -8.33
N ALA A 248 -6.74 -10.74 -7.75
CA ALA A 248 -6.65 -11.92 -6.91
C ALA A 248 -7.48 -11.80 -5.63
N ASN A 249 -7.74 -10.59 -5.13
CA ASN A 249 -8.63 -10.38 -3.99
C ASN A 249 -10.02 -11.00 -4.18
N LYS A 250 -10.54 -11.05 -5.43
CA LYS A 250 -11.84 -11.69 -5.75
C LYS A 250 -11.82 -13.18 -5.44
N GLN A 251 -10.72 -13.84 -5.79
CA GLN A 251 -10.52 -15.28 -5.56
C GLN A 251 -10.40 -15.61 -4.08
N PHE A 252 -9.63 -14.81 -3.34
CA PHE A 252 -9.33 -15.08 -1.94
C PHE A 252 -10.32 -14.44 -0.96
N LYS A 253 -11.29 -13.67 -1.46
CA LYS A 253 -12.25 -12.90 -0.63
C LYS A 253 -11.53 -11.97 0.37
N SER A 254 -10.36 -11.51 0.00
CA SER A 254 -9.55 -10.55 0.73
C SER A 254 -9.87 -9.11 0.30
N ARG A 255 -9.38 -8.14 1.04
CA ARG A 255 -9.57 -6.72 0.72
C ARG A 255 -8.26 -6.03 0.34
N VAL A 256 -7.16 -6.37 0.99
CA VAL A 256 -5.85 -5.79 0.75
C VAL A 256 -4.85 -6.92 0.57
N LEU A 257 -4.33 -7.05 -0.64
CA LEU A 257 -3.27 -8.00 -0.98
C LEU A 257 -2.01 -7.26 -1.38
N ILE A 258 -0.88 -7.75 -0.93
CA ILE A 258 0.43 -7.30 -1.36
C ILE A 258 1.21 -8.44 -2.00
N SER A 259 2.08 -8.12 -2.94
CA SER A 259 3.01 -9.09 -3.52
C SER A 259 4.15 -9.41 -2.54
N ASP A 260 4.88 -10.50 -2.82
CA ASP A 260 6.03 -10.90 -1.99
C ASP A 260 7.13 -9.83 -2.00
N GLU A 261 7.32 -9.13 -3.12
CA GLU A 261 8.28 -8.03 -3.23
C GLU A 261 7.93 -6.88 -2.27
N VAL A 262 6.65 -6.50 -2.15
CA VAL A 262 6.22 -5.53 -1.13
C VAL A 262 6.44 -6.08 0.26
N TYR A 263 6.08 -7.35 0.51
CA TYR A 263 6.24 -7.96 1.81
C TYR A 263 7.69 -7.93 2.28
N GLN A 264 8.67 -8.18 1.39
CA GLN A 264 10.09 -8.12 1.77
C GLN A 264 10.52 -6.73 2.24
N GLU A 265 9.97 -5.66 1.64
CA GLU A 265 10.24 -4.27 2.03
C GLU A 265 9.61 -3.92 3.41
N VAL A 266 8.42 -4.45 3.70
CA VAL A 266 7.63 -4.04 4.87
C VAL A 266 7.51 -5.09 5.98
N LYS A 267 8.17 -6.24 5.87
CA LYS A 267 7.99 -7.41 6.76
C LYS A 267 8.22 -7.16 8.24
N LYS A 268 8.99 -6.12 8.59
CA LYS A 268 9.24 -5.74 9.98
C LYS A 268 8.08 -4.95 10.59
N ASN A 269 7.25 -4.36 9.74
CA ASN A 269 6.28 -3.34 10.11
C ASN A 269 4.84 -3.78 9.81
N VAL A 270 4.65 -4.87 9.06
CA VAL A 270 3.35 -5.33 8.58
C VAL A 270 2.84 -6.52 9.40
N ILE A 271 1.55 -6.52 9.67
CA ILE A 271 0.84 -7.65 10.26
C ILE A 271 0.06 -8.32 9.14
N ILE A 272 0.42 -9.57 8.87
CA ILE A 272 -0.18 -10.39 7.82
C ILE A 272 -1.27 -11.27 8.45
N LYS A 273 -2.45 -11.24 7.84
CA LYS A 273 -3.58 -12.09 8.22
C LYS A 273 -3.48 -13.48 7.63
N ASP A 274 -3.05 -13.58 6.34
CA ASP A 274 -2.92 -14.86 5.63
C ASP A 274 -1.88 -14.78 4.51
N HIS A 275 -1.31 -15.92 4.14
CA HIS A 275 -0.37 -16.08 3.03
C HIS A 275 -0.98 -17.00 1.97
N MET A 276 -1.04 -16.53 0.74
CA MET A 276 -1.71 -17.25 -0.36
C MET A 276 -0.74 -17.55 -1.48
N ARG A 277 -0.70 -18.80 -1.93
CA ARG A 277 0.13 -19.23 -3.06
C ARG A 277 -0.74 -19.55 -4.25
N THR A 278 -0.63 -18.77 -5.32
CA THR A 278 -1.51 -18.86 -6.49
C THR A 278 -0.75 -18.73 -7.81
N MET A 279 -1.42 -19.11 -8.89
CA MET A 279 -0.98 -18.76 -10.24
C MET A 279 -1.66 -17.46 -10.67
N VAL A 280 -0.90 -16.54 -11.22
CA VAL A 280 -1.41 -15.28 -11.74
C VAL A 280 -1.32 -15.31 -13.27
N LYS A 281 -2.39 -14.90 -13.95
CA LYS A 281 -2.51 -14.98 -15.41
C LYS A 281 -1.32 -14.30 -16.09
N GLY A 282 -0.61 -15.02 -16.99
CA GLY A 282 0.52 -14.49 -17.76
C GLY A 282 1.81 -14.30 -16.95
N ILE A 283 1.97 -15.01 -15.84
CA ILE A 283 3.22 -15.17 -15.10
C ILE A 283 3.53 -16.65 -14.99
N GLU A 284 4.74 -17.02 -15.34
CA GLU A 284 5.20 -18.40 -15.19
C GLU A 284 5.46 -18.70 -13.71
N GLY A 285 4.89 -19.81 -13.24
CA GLY A 285 5.05 -20.27 -11.86
C GLY A 285 3.98 -19.76 -10.89
N ARG A 286 4.18 -20.12 -9.62
CA ARG A 286 3.30 -19.71 -8.52
C ARG A 286 3.91 -18.52 -7.81
N VAL A 287 3.09 -17.51 -7.55
CA VAL A 287 3.45 -16.35 -6.75
C VAL A 287 2.88 -16.43 -5.35
N THR A 288 3.54 -15.84 -4.39
CA THR A 288 3.03 -15.67 -3.02
C THR A 288 2.45 -14.27 -2.88
N LEU A 289 1.22 -14.21 -2.39
CA LEU A 289 0.54 -12.96 -2.04
C LEU A 289 0.23 -12.99 -0.54
N HIS A 290 0.15 -11.82 0.08
CA HIS A 290 -0.06 -11.69 1.51
C HIS A 290 -1.27 -10.80 1.78
N GLU A 291 -2.25 -11.28 2.56
CA GLU A 291 -3.37 -10.46 3.03
C GLU A 291 -2.92 -9.63 4.23
N VAL A 292 -3.00 -8.31 4.09
CA VAL A 292 -2.56 -7.37 5.12
C VAL A 292 -3.71 -7.08 6.08
N GLU A 293 -3.42 -7.20 7.37
CA GLU A 293 -4.32 -6.74 8.43
C GLU A 293 -4.03 -5.30 8.83
N GLN A 294 -2.76 -5.00 9.11
CA GLN A 294 -2.31 -3.69 9.58
C GLN A 294 -0.83 -3.44 9.22
N ILE A 295 -0.42 -2.19 9.19
CA ILE A 295 0.98 -1.75 9.08
C ILE A 295 1.24 -0.61 10.05
N HIS A 296 2.46 -0.59 10.62
CA HIS A 296 2.99 0.52 11.41
C HIS A 296 4.11 1.19 10.63
N LEU A 297 4.10 2.52 10.55
CA LEU A 297 5.17 3.23 9.85
C LEU A 297 6.48 3.13 10.66
N THR A 298 7.62 3.00 9.97
CA THR A 298 8.96 2.91 10.60
C THR A 298 9.18 4.03 11.62
N ARG A 299 8.82 5.26 11.29
CA ARG A 299 8.88 6.42 12.20
C ARG A 299 8.02 6.28 13.46
N GLU A 300 6.90 5.52 13.38
CA GLU A 300 6.02 5.25 14.52
C GLU A 300 6.66 4.20 15.45
N ILE A 301 7.28 3.17 14.86
CA ILE A 301 8.00 2.11 15.59
C ILE A 301 9.22 2.69 16.31
N GLU A 302 10.03 3.54 15.66
CA GLU A 302 11.18 4.19 16.27
C GLU A 302 10.79 5.05 17.48
N LYS A 303 9.62 5.67 17.46
CA LYS A 303 9.09 6.41 18.61
C LYS A 303 8.65 5.47 19.74
N LEU A 304 8.12 4.28 19.41
CA LEU A 304 7.73 3.27 20.39
C LEU A 304 8.94 2.59 21.04
N GLU A 305 10.02 2.34 20.29
CA GLU A 305 11.26 1.74 20.80
C GLU A 305 12.01 2.63 21.82
N ASN A 306 11.74 3.93 21.83
CA ASN A 306 12.28 4.87 22.83
C ASN A 306 11.50 4.89 24.16
N ILE A 307 10.63 3.91 24.40
CA ILE A 307 9.76 3.80 25.56
C ILE A 307 10.36 2.77 26.56
N ASP A 308 9.97 2.94 27.83
CA ASP A 308 10.41 2.18 28.99
C ASP A 308 10.59 0.67 28.69
N GLU A 309 11.72 0.08 29.13
CA GLU A 309 12.10 -1.32 28.90
C GLU A 309 11.03 -2.35 29.34
N THR A 310 10.08 -1.95 30.19
CA THR A 310 8.95 -2.79 30.64
C THR A 310 7.90 -3.05 29.56
N GLU A 311 7.90 -2.28 28.47
CA GLU A 311 6.92 -2.36 27.38
C GLU A 311 7.49 -3.01 26.10
N VAL A 312 8.74 -3.48 26.15
CA VAL A 312 9.41 -4.19 25.05
C VAL A 312 8.75 -5.55 24.86
N GLY A 313 8.23 -5.80 23.67
CA GLY A 313 7.58 -7.07 23.30
C GLY A 313 6.04 -7.01 23.20
N LEU A 314 5.43 -5.86 23.48
CA LEU A 314 3.99 -5.66 23.27
C LEU A 314 3.67 -5.41 21.79
N ASN A 315 2.54 -5.97 21.36
CA ASN A 315 2.01 -5.75 20.01
C ASN A 315 1.14 -4.48 20.00
N TRP A 316 1.73 -3.34 19.69
CA TRP A 316 1.05 -2.06 19.71
C TRP A 316 0.01 -1.95 18.58
N ARG A 317 -1.19 -1.52 18.94
CA ARG A 317 -2.33 -1.35 18.04
C ARG A 317 -2.82 0.08 18.05
N LYS A 318 -2.91 0.67 16.87
CA LYS A 318 -3.45 2.02 16.66
C LYS A 318 -4.96 2.01 16.83
N CYS A 319 -5.46 2.90 17.69
CA CYS A 319 -6.88 3.11 17.92
C CYS A 319 -7.39 4.30 17.09
N GLU A 320 -7.79 5.38 17.74
CA GLU A 320 -8.43 6.54 17.12
C GLU A 320 -7.70 7.83 17.51
N LYS A 321 -8.01 8.95 16.82
CA LYS A 321 -7.44 10.27 17.14
C LYS A 321 -7.87 10.73 18.55
N VAL A 322 -6.97 11.44 19.21
CA VAL A 322 -7.21 12.00 20.56
C VAL A 322 -8.49 12.83 20.62
N GLU A 323 -8.76 13.62 19.56
CA GLU A 323 -9.93 14.52 19.51
C GLU A 323 -11.26 13.74 19.43
N SER A 324 -11.27 12.52 18.89
CA SER A 324 -12.49 11.70 18.80
C SER A 324 -13.04 11.34 20.19
N PHE A 325 -12.15 11.27 21.19
CA PHE A 325 -12.50 10.98 22.56
C PHE A 325 -13.12 12.18 23.30
N ASP A 326 -13.09 13.39 22.73
CA ASP A 326 -13.77 14.55 23.31
C ASP A 326 -15.29 14.43 23.19
N SER A 327 -15.78 13.79 22.13
CA SER A 327 -17.20 13.54 21.90
C SER A 327 -17.71 12.22 22.49
N ASP A 328 -16.87 11.18 22.50
CA ASP A 328 -17.17 9.87 23.11
C ASP A 328 -15.95 9.39 23.92
N PRO A 329 -15.88 9.70 25.22
CA PRO A 329 -14.71 9.39 26.05
C PRO A 329 -14.54 7.90 26.35
N GLN A 330 -15.43 7.04 25.88
CA GLN A 330 -15.39 5.60 26.06
C GLN A 330 -15.58 4.89 24.72
N GLN A 331 -14.49 4.48 24.09
CA GLN A 331 -14.53 3.84 22.77
C GLN A 331 -14.07 2.39 22.84
N VAL A 332 -14.74 1.52 22.08
CA VAL A 332 -14.42 0.09 22.03
C VAL A 332 -13.73 -0.22 20.72
N PHE A 333 -12.56 -0.90 20.84
CA PHE A 333 -11.76 -1.37 19.71
C PHE A 333 -11.70 -2.89 19.72
N ARG A 334 -11.72 -3.47 18.52
CA ARG A 334 -11.61 -4.92 18.36
C ARG A 334 -10.33 -5.25 17.58
N PHE A 335 -9.44 -6.01 18.22
CA PHE A 335 -8.21 -6.49 17.65
C PHE A 335 -8.21 -8.02 17.69
N ASN A 336 -8.30 -8.66 16.52
CA ASN A 336 -8.42 -10.12 16.41
C ASN A 336 -9.56 -10.69 17.28
N ARG A 337 -9.21 -11.36 18.39
CA ARG A 337 -10.16 -11.98 19.33
C ARG A 337 -10.39 -11.13 20.59
N GLU A 338 -9.65 -10.05 20.75
CA GLU A 338 -9.73 -9.18 21.92
C GLU A 338 -10.60 -7.97 21.63
N THR A 339 -11.37 -7.57 22.62
CA THR A 339 -12.17 -6.36 22.58
C THR A 339 -11.76 -5.47 23.75
N ILE A 340 -11.32 -4.26 23.45
CA ILE A 340 -10.71 -3.36 24.42
C ILE A 340 -11.53 -2.09 24.52
N LEU A 341 -11.83 -1.69 25.75
CA LEU A 341 -12.42 -0.41 26.06
C LEU A 341 -11.30 0.59 26.37
N VAL A 342 -11.16 1.62 25.56
CA VAL A 342 -10.27 2.76 25.82
C VAL A 342 -11.12 3.89 26.41
N VAL A 343 -10.67 4.41 27.54
CA VAL A 343 -11.34 5.50 28.25
C VAL A 343 -10.42 6.72 28.37
N LYS A 344 -10.95 7.91 28.06
CA LYS A 344 -10.28 9.18 28.29
C LYS A 344 -10.68 9.72 29.65
N VAL A 345 -9.68 10.01 30.49
CA VAL A 345 -9.87 10.64 31.80
C VAL A 345 -8.91 11.83 31.87
N ASP A 346 -9.46 13.03 31.90
CA ASP A 346 -8.69 14.28 31.74
C ASP A 346 -7.85 14.26 30.46
N ALA A 347 -6.52 14.35 30.56
CA ALA A 347 -5.59 14.30 29.43
C ALA A 347 -5.00 12.91 29.19
N ASN A 348 -5.38 11.89 29.95
CA ASN A 348 -4.79 10.56 29.91
C ASN A 348 -5.77 9.53 29.32
N PHE A 349 -5.22 8.46 28.75
CA PHE A 349 -5.95 7.33 28.21
C PHE A 349 -5.65 6.08 29.03
N TYR A 350 -6.67 5.24 29.21
CA TYR A 350 -6.56 3.96 29.91
C TYR A 350 -7.30 2.91 29.08
N ALA A 351 -6.73 1.73 28.98
CA ALA A 351 -7.31 0.63 28.22
C ALA A 351 -7.53 -0.58 29.11
N LEU A 352 -8.70 -1.18 29.00
CA LEU A 352 -9.09 -2.36 29.79
C LEU A 352 -9.92 -3.30 28.93
N ASN A 353 -10.00 -4.56 29.32
CA ASN A 353 -10.85 -5.52 28.62
C ASN A 353 -12.29 -4.98 28.57
N GLU A 354 -12.90 -5.00 27.40
CA GLU A 354 -14.25 -4.49 27.20
C GLU A 354 -15.30 -5.29 27.99
N LYS A 355 -14.99 -6.53 28.33
CA LYS A 355 -15.89 -7.45 29.01
C LYS A 355 -15.61 -7.50 30.49
N CYS A 356 -16.63 -7.20 31.28
CA CYS A 356 -16.57 -7.38 32.73
C CYS A 356 -16.35 -8.85 33.10
N PRO A 357 -15.33 -9.19 33.91
CA PRO A 357 -15.00 -10.57 34.24
C PRO A 357 -16.14 -11.31 34.95
N HIS A 358 -17.04 -10.58 35.61
CA HIS A 358 -18.17 -11.15 36.32
C HIS A 358 -19.18 -11.88 35.41
N MET A 359 -19.63 -11.29 34.30
CA MET A 359 -20.64 -11.88 33.40
C MET A 359 -20.34 -11.66 31.91
N SER A 360 -19.16 -11.29 31.55
CA SER A 360 -18.73 -11.00 30.16
C SER A 360 -19.62 -9.97 29.44
N LEU A 361 -20.24 -9.05 30.19
CA LEU A 361 -21.02 -7.94 29.66
C LEU A 361 -20.13 -6.72 29.45
N THR A 362 -20.51 -5.86 28.50
CA THR A 362 -19.74 -4.68 28.15
C THR A 362 -19.49 -3.73 29.32
N MET A 363 -18.29 -3.25 29.46
CA MET A 363 -17.92 -2.18 30.39
C MET A 363 -18.23 -0.78 29.82
N LYS A 364 -18.46 -0.66 28.50
CA LYS A 364 -18.81 0.62 27.87
C LYS A 364 -20.09 1.17 28.45
N GLY A 365 -20.10 2.47 28.76
CA GLY A 365 -21.19 3.16 29.47
C GLY A 365 -21.07 3.07 30.99
N GLY A 366 -20.04 2.42 31.51
CA GLY A 366 -19.71 2.40 32.92
C GLY A 366 -19.37 3.81 33.44
N LYS A 367 -19.80 4.14 34.66
CA LYS A 367 -19.53 5.46 35.25
C LYS A 367 -18.06 5.54 35.68
N ILE A 368 -17.33 6.52 35.17
CA ILE A 368 -15.94 6.81 35.53
C ILE A 368 -15.97 7.82 36.71
N ASP A 369 -15.16 7.56 37.70
CA ASP A 369 -14.87 8.49 38.80
C ASP A 369 -13.38 8.83 38.81
N PRO A 370 -12.99 10.00 38.28
CA PRO A 370 -11.58 10.43 38.24
C PRO A 370 -10.96 10.62 39.64
N LYS A 371 -11.80 10.94 40.66
CA LYS A 371 -11.27 11.19 42.00
C LYS A 371 -10.81 9.89 42.70
N THR A 372 -11.52 8.81 42.50
CA THR A 372 -11.18 7.49 43.07
C THR A 372 -10.33 6.65 42.11
N GLY A 373 -10.21 7.05 40.84
CA GLY A 373 -9.50 6.29 39.83
C GLY A 373 -10.24 5.03 39.38
N THR A 374 -11.58 5.06 39.40
CA THR A 374 -12.37 3.84 39.20
C THR A 374 -13.39 3.95 38.07
N ILE A 375 -13.74 2.80 37.50
CA ILE A 375 -14.83 2.61 36.55
C ILE A 375 -15.83 1.62 37.13
N LEU A 376 -17.10 2.01 37.14
CA LEU A 376 -18.22 1.21 37.65
C LEU A 376 -18.84 0.47 36.47
N CYS A 377 -18.95 -0.87 36.54
CA CYS A 377 -19.69 -1.65 35.55
C CYS A 377 -21.16 -1.26 35.53
N ALA A 378 -21.68 -0.86 34.38
CA ALA A 378 -23.03 -0.39 34.20
C ALA A 378 -24.13 -1.44 34.59
N TRP A 379 -23.77 -2.72 34.60
CA TRP A 379 -24.70 -3.83 34.76
C TRP A 379 -24.85 -4.33 36.22
N HIS A 380 -23.73 -4.37 36.97
CA HIS A 380 -23.69 -5.09 38.25
C HIS A 380 -23.07 -4.29 39.39
N ASN A 381 -22.77 -3.02 39.19
CA ASN A 381 -22.12 -2.17 40.18
C ASN A 381 -20.77 -2.70 40.71
N THR A 382 -20.10 -3.57 39.96
CA THR A 382 -18.71 -3.95 40.26
C THR A 382 -17.79 -2.80 39.86
N THR A 383 -16.86 -2.43 40.73
CA THR A 383 -15.99 -1.28 40.53
C THR A 383 -14.57 -1.74 40.39
N PHE A 384 -13.90 -1.26 39.32
CA PHE A 384 -12.49 -1.56 39.02
C PHE A 384 -11.65 -0.29 38.99
N CYS A 385 -10.39 -0.41 39.38
CA CYS A 385 -9.40 0.62 39.11
C CYS A 385 -9.08 0.61 37.62
N TYR A 386 -9.35 1.70 36.91
CA TYR A 386 -9.08 1.75 35.44
C TYR A 386 -7.59 1.82 35.10
N LYS A 387 -6.71 2.05 36.10
CA LYS A 387 -5.24 2.08 35.92
C LYS A 387 -4.60 0.70 36.05
N THR A 388 -5.05 -0.09 37.02
CA THR A 388 -4.42 -1.36 37.40
C THR A 388 -5.30 -2.57 37.12
N GLY A 389 -6.57 -2.38 36.83
CA GLY A 389 -7.54 -3.47 36.68
C GLY A 389 -8.05 -4.04 37.99
N GLU A 390 -7.45 -3.67 39.11
CA GLU A 390 -7.80 -4.22 40.43
C GLU A 390 -9.28 -3.99 40.78
N VAL A 391 -9.95 -5.03 41.20
CA VAL A 391 -11.33 -4.92 41.67
C VAL A 391 -11.36 -4.18 43.03
N LYS A 392 -12.10 -3.08 43.07
CA LYS A 392 -12.28 -2.29 44.32
C LYS A 392 -13.53 -2.68 45.11
N GLU A 393 -14.62 -2.91 44.39
CA GLU A 393 -15.86 -3.39 44.95
C GLU A 393 -16.46 -4.47 44.07
N TRP A 394 -16.72 -5.64 44.65
CA TRP A 394 -17.36 -6.75 43.96
C TRP A 394 -18.84 -6.80 44.32
N LEU A 395 -19.66 -7.27 43.39
CA LEU A 395 -21.10 -7.39 43.57
C LEU A 395 -21.45 -8.13 44.86
N LYS A 396 -22.07 -7.45 45.79
CA LYS A 396 -22.65 -8.04 47.03
C LYS A 396 -24.15 -8.24 46.84
N VAL A 397 -24.55 -9.44 46.43
CA VAL A 397 -25.96 -9.79 46.32
C VAL A 397 -26.46 -10.25 47.68
N SER A 398 -27.47 -9.57 48.23
CA SER A 398 -28.09 -9.99 49.51
C SER A 398 -28.72 -11.39 49.40
N LYS A 399 -28.69 -12.18 50.50
CA LYS A 399 -29.22 -13.55 50.48
C LYS A 399 -30.64 -13.67 49.89
N PRO A 400 -31.62 -12.79 50.22
CA PRO A 400 -32.96 -12.87 49.61
C PRO A 400 -32.95 -12.52 48.11
N ALA A 401 -32.14 -11.54 47.65
CA ALA A 401 -32.02 -11.20 46.24
C ALA A 401 -31.33 -12.32 45.44
N LYS A 402 -30.35 -13.02 46.03
CA LYS A 402 -29.69 -14.18 45.46
C LYS A 402 -30.66 -15.33 45.22
N PHE A 403 -31.58 -15.58 46.16
CA PHE A 403 -32.62 -16.60 46.03
C PHE A 403 -33.62 -16.25 44.91
N LEU A 404 -34.03 -14.98 44.81
CA LEU A 404 -34.95 -14.50 43.78
C LEU A 404 -34.34 -14.58 42.39
N LEU A 405 -33.08 -14.16 42.26
CA LEU A 405 -32.33 -14.24 41.02
C LEU A 405 -32.11 -15.68 40.57
N LYS A 406 -31.71 -16.60 41.45
CA LYS A 406 -31.61 -18.03 41.16
C LYS A 406 -32.94 -18.64 40.70
N THR A 407 -34.05 -18.16 41.21
CA THR A 407 -35.38 -18.64 40.83
C THR A 407 -35.79 -18.12 39.43
N LEU A 408 -35.48 -16.87 39.12
CA LEU A 408 -35.79 -16.24 37.83
C LEU A 408 -34.84 -16.72 36.70
N MET A 409 -33.60 -17.10 37.02
CA MET A 409 -32.59 -17.52 36.06
C MET A 409 -32.53 -19.04 35.84
N LYS A 410 -33.43 -19.83 36.43
CA LYS A 410 -33.50 -21.31 36.32
C LYS A 410 -33.49 -21.86 34.89
N SER A 411 -33.73 -21.03 33.89
CA SER A 411 -33.71 -21.41 32.48
C SER A 411 -32.33 -21.29 31.79
N ASN A 412 -31.32 -20.68 32.47
CA ASN A 412 -30.01 -20.38 31.83
C ASN A 412 -28.87 -20.94 32.70
N LYS A 413 -28.37 -22.13 32.34
CA LYS A 413 -27.30 -22.83 33.08
C LYS A 413 -25.98 -22.03 33.23
N GLN A 414 -25.73 -21.05 32.37
CA GLN A 414 -24.54 -20.17 32.46
C GLN A 414 -24.70 -19.10 33.56
N ALA A 415 -25.88 -18.72 33.91
CA ALA A 415 -26.13 -17.64 34.87
C ALA A 415 -26.10 -18.12 36.34
N ASP A 416 -26.27 -19.41 36.60
CA ASP A 416 -26.32 -19.95 37.98
C ASP A 416 -24.94 -19.95 38.67
N GLY A 417 -23.84 -20.08 37.92
CA GLY A 417 -22.48 -20.00 38.45
C GLY A 417 -21.96 -18.60 38.73
N SER A 418 -22.51 -17.56 38.07
CA SER A 418 -22.00 -16.19 38.16
C SER A 418 -22.24 -15.46 39.49
N LEU A 419 -23.20 -15.89 40.23
CA LEU A 419 -23.55 -15.28 41.54
C LEU A 419 -22.63 -15.71 42.70
N ASP A 420 -21.83 -16.74 42.48
CA ASP A 420 -20.88 -17.33 43.45
C ASP A 420 -19.42 -17.17 43.01
N MET A 421 -19.14 -16.37 41.98
CA MET A 421 -17.79 -16.12 41.52
C MET A 421 -16.97 -15.32 42.54
N GLU A 422 -15.71 -15.70 42.71
CA GLU A 422 -14.78 -14.89 43.48
C GLU A 422 -14.41 -13.60 42.74
N PRO A 423 -14.08 -12.53 43.48
CA PRO A 423 -13.59 -11.29 42.87
C PRO A 423 -12.42 -11.55 41.92
N MET A 424 -12.51 -10.99 40.72
CA MET A 424 -11.45 -11.07 39.69
C MET A 424 -11.13 -9.69 39.19
N ASP A 425 -9.86 -9.44 39.01
CA ASP A 425 -9.40 -8.21 38.37
C ASP A 425 -9.79 -8.18 36.87
N ILE A 426 -9.90 -6.99 36.32
CA ILE A 426 -10.07 -6.80 34.88
C ILE A 426 -8.71 -6.56 34.24
N GLU A 427 -8.49 -7.19 33.11
CA GLU A 427 -7.25 -7.00 32.36
C GLU A 427 -7.12 -5.57 31.87
N THR A 428 -5.92 -5.00 32.01
CA THR A 428 -5.59 -3.65 31.53
C THR A 428 -4.43 -3.71 30.56
N TYR A 429 -4.38 -2.74 29.66
CA TYR A 429 -3.41 -2.66 28.59
C TYR A 429 -2.70 -1.31 28.65
N PRO A 430 -1.39 -1.22 28.43
CA PRO A 430 -0.69 0.05 28.34
C PRO A 430 -1.19 0.88 27.16
N THR A 431 -1.19 2.20 27.35
CA THR A 431 -1.66 3.16 26.34
C THR A 431 -0.62 4.24 26.10
N GLN A 432 -0.53 4.72 24.85
CA GLN A 432 0.33 5.82 24.47
C GLN A 432 -0.36 6.71 23.44
N VAL A 433 0.10 7.95 23.34
CA VAL A 433 -0.32 8.90 22.32
C VAL A 433 0.85 9.19 21.40
N ILE A 434 0.72 8.80 20.12
CA ILE A 434 1.73 9.03 19.09
C ILE A 434 1.05 9.69 17.89
N ASP A 435 1.62 10.79 17.42
CA ASP A 435 1.12 11.55 16.26
C ASP A 435 -0.39 11.83 16.33
N ASN A 436 -0.87 12.20 17.52
CA ASN A 436 -2.27 12.51 17.81
C ASN A 436 -3.23 11.31 17.74
N TYR A 437 -2.73 10.09 17.78
CA TYR A 437 -3.51 8.85 17.89
C TYR A 437 -3.24 8.15 19.21
N VAL A 438 -4.27 7.52 19.76
CA VAL A 438 -4.14 6.63 20.91
C VAL A 438 -3.71 5.26 20.43
N TRP A 439 -2.72 4.67 21.09
CA TRP A 439 -2.22 3.32 20.85
C TRP A 439 -2.39 2.47 22.09
N VAL A 440 -2.63 1.17 21.91
CA VAL A 440 -2.78 0.18 22.98
C VAL A 440 -1.82 -0.97 22.74
N GLY A 441 -1.03 -1.33 23.75
CA GLY A 441 -0.09 -2.46 23.71
C GLY A 441 -0.80 -3.76 24.11
N LEU A 442 -0.79 -4.78 23.23
CA LEU A 442 -1.36 -6.11 23.46
C LEU A 442 -0.25 -7.10 23.79
N HIS A 443 -0.53 -8.08 24.65
CA HIS A 443 0.41 -9.17 25.01
C HIS A 443 0.49 -10.25 23.96
#